data_1deb1ecad4d8a4f60b875ab46bc7c248
#
_entry.id   1deb1ecad4d8a4f60b875ab46bc7c248
#
_cell.length_a   1.000
_cell.length_b   1.000
_cell.length_c   1.000
_cell.angle_alpha   90.00
_cell.angle_beta   90.00
_cell.angle_gamma   90.00
#
_symmetry.space_group_name_H-M   'P 1'
#
loop_
_entity.id
_entity.type
_entity.pdbx_description
1 polymer ?
#
loop_
_entity_poly.entity_id
_entity_poly.type
_entity_poly.pdbx_seq_one_letter_code
_entity_poly.pdbx_strand_id
1 'polypeptide(L)'
;PLSEPVQPMEDRPPVGQSLVLTTSQITHCLAEDIRLEGSRSVIDNYSDAQVNRFNVLVDDYNSRCGNFRYRSGALESARRAVDPFRSQLLADGRNRF
;
A
#
# COMPACT_ATOMS: atom_id res chain seq x y z
N PRO A 1 22.99 19.53 5.16
CA PRO A 1 21.65 19.35 4.66
C PRO A 1 20.88 18.40 5.56
N LEU A 2 19.68 18.77 5.80
CA LEU A 2 18.79 17.96 6.59
C LEU A 2 18.37 16.76 5.75
N SER A 3 18.66 15.58 6.24
CA SER A 3 18.16 14.38 5.59
C SER A 3 16.68 14.24 5.90
N GLU A 4 15.86 14.26 4.88
CA GLU A 4 14.46 13.86 5.03
C GLU A 4 14.41 12.38 5.40
N PRO A 5 13.42 11.95 6.20
CA PRO A 5 13.24 10.54 6.46
C PRO A 5 13.02 9.82 5.13
N VAL A 6 13.87 8.85 4.88
CA VAL A 6 13.76 8.05 3.67
C VAL A 6 12.58 7.09 3.84
N GLN A 7 11.62 7.16 2.94
CA GLN A 7 10.52 6.21 2.94
C GLN A 7 11.05 4.79 2.71
N PRO A 8 10.34 3.77 3.24
CA PRO A 8 10.77 2.40 3.04
C PRO A 8 10.81 2.04 1.56
N MET A 9 11.77 1.19 1.19
CA MET A 9 11.89 0.71 -0.18
C MET A 9 10.70 -0.19 -0.50
N GLU A 10 9.98 0.16 -1.55
CA GLU A 10 8.84 -0.60 -2.02
C GLU A 10 9.12 -1.17 -3.41
N ASP A 11 8.76 -2.42 -3.58
CA ASP A 11 8.73 -3.08 -4.89
C ASP A 11 7.30 -3.52 -5.17
N ARG A 12 6.76 -3.06 -6.30
CA ARG A 12 5.42 -3.44 -6.70
C ARG A 12 5.40 -4.92 -7.09
N PRO A 13 4.65 -5.78 -6.38
CA PRO A 13 4.62 -7.20 -6.74
C PRO A 13 3.87 -7.43 -8.05
N PRO A 14 4.19 -8.50 -8.78
CA PRO A 14 3.42 -8.86 -9.95
C PRO A 14 2.02 -9.32 -9.58
N VAL A 15 1.11 -9.27 -10.55
CA VAL A 15 -0.22 -9.85 -10.38
C VAL A 15 -0.08 -11.37 -10.26
N GLY A 16 -0.74 -11.97 -9.27
CA GLY A 16 -0.73 -13.40 -9.07
C GLY A 16 -1.28 -13.81 -7.72
N GLN A 17 -1.40 -15.12 -7.54
CA GLN A 17 -1.93 -15.75 -6.34
C GLN A 17 -0.84 -16.62 -5.71
N SER A 18 -0.77 -16.61 -4.38
CA SER A 18 0.12 -17.47 -3.61
C SER A 18 1.60 -17.36 -3.99
N LEU A 19 2.02 -16.23 -4.52
CA LEU A 19 3.42 -15.95 -4.83
C LEU A 19 4.19 -15.69 -3.53
N VAL A 20 5.46 -16.08 -3.50
CA VAL A 20 6.34 -15.75 -2.37
C VAL A 20 6.90 -14.35 -2.61
N LEU A 21 6.45 -13.40 -1.82
CA LEU A 21 6.87 -12.00 -1.97
C LEU A 21 8.13 -11.72 -1.15
N THR A 22 8.97 -10.84 -1.69
CA THR A 22 10.15 -10.33 -0.96
C THR A 22 9.70 -9.34 0.10
N THR A 23 10.60 -9.01 1.03
CA THR A 23 10.32 -7.99 2.06
C THR A 23 9.90 -6.66 1.43
N SER A 24 10.59 -6.23 0.36
CA SER A 24 10.25 -4.98 -0.32
C SER A 24 8.87 -5.03 -0.98
N GLN A 25 8.48 -6.17 -1.53
CA GLN A 25 7.15 -6.36 -2.11
C GLN A 25 6.06 -6.34 -1.04
N ILE A 26 6.30 -6.99 0.10
CA ILE A 26 5.37 -6.95 1.23
C ILE A 26 5.26 -5.52 1.77
N THR A 27 6.37 -4.81 1.85
CA THR A 27 6.39 -3.40 2.25
C THR A 27 5.48 -2.56 1.36
N HIS A 28 5.53 -2.78 0.05
CA HIS A 28 4.61 -2.12 -0.88
C HIS A 28 3.15 -2.44 -0.56
N CYS A 29 2.84 -3.72 -0.32
CA CYS A 29 1.48 -4.14 -0.01
C CYS A 29 0.96 -3.47 1.27
N LEU A 30 1.76 -3.43 2.33
CA LEU A 30 1.38 -2.78 3.59
C LEU A 30 1.22 -1.27 3.42
N ALA A 31 2.14 -0.64 2.69
CA ALA A 31 2.08 0.80 2.43
C ALA A 31 0.85 1.15 1.58
N GLU A 32 0.56 0.37 0.56
CA GLU A 32 -0.58 0.60 -0.31
C GLU A 32 -1.91 0.43 0.43
N ASP A 33 -2.00 -0.53 1.33
CA ASP A 33 -3.18 -0.72 2.19
C ASP A 33 -3.46 0.56 2.99
N ILE A 34 -2.42 1.18 3.56
CA ILE A 34 -2.55 2.42 4.31
C ILE A 34 -2.96 3.58 3.39
N ARG A 35 -2.38 3.68 2.19
CA ARG A 35 -2.76 4.70 1.21
C ARG A 35 -4.22 4.56 0.81
N LEU A 36 -4.70 3.34 0.59
CA LEU A 36 -6.11 3.08 0.27
C LEU A 36 -7.02 3.46 1.44
N GLU A 37 -6.60 3.23 2.67
CA GLU A 37 -7.33 3.68 3.85
C GLU A 37 -7.47 5.21 3.85
N GLY A 38 -6.38 5.93 3.54
CA GLY A 38 -6.40 7.38 3.42
C GLY A 38 -7.34 7.85 2.31
N SER A 39 -7.28 7.22 1.15
CA SER A 39 -8.17 7.54 0.03
C SER A 39 -9.64 7.35 0.40
N ARG A 40 -9.94 6.21 1.04
CA ARG A 40 -11.32 5.89 1.46
C ARG A 40 -11.90 6.95 2.37
N SER A 41 -11.07 7.57 3.19
CA SER A 41 -11.53 8.59 4.16
C SER A 41 -11.98 9.89 3.50
N VAL A 42 -11.60 10.14 2.25
CA VAL A 42 -11.87 11.42 1.59
C VAL A 42 -12.65 11.32 0.29
N ILE A 43 -12.91 10.13 -0.23
CA ILE A 43 -13.70 10.00 -1.46
C ILE A 43 -15.14 10.44 -1.22
N ASP A 44 -15.68 11.10 -2.24
CA ASP A 44 -17.10 11.45 -2.28
C ASP A 44 -17.88 10.25 -2.81
N ASN A 45 -18.65 9.62 -1.93
CA ASN A 45 -19.43 8.42 -2.29
C ASN A 45 -20.55 8.70 -3.28
N TYR A 46 -20.88 9.97 -3.50
CA TYR A 46 -21.86 10.39 -4.49
C TYR A 46 -21.23 10.70 -5.85
N SER A 47 -19.89 10.71 -5.93
CA SER A 47 -19.17 10.89 -7.18
C SER A 47 -18.84 9.55 -7.80
N ASP A 48 -19.53 9.19 -8.88
CA ASP A 48 -19.26 7.94 -9.61
C ASP A 48 -17.82 7.86 -10.08
N ALA A 49 -17.27 8.99 -10.54
CA ALA A 49 -15.88 9.03 -11.00
C ALA A 49 -14.89 8.68 -9.88
N GLN A 50 -15.08 9.23 -8.67
CA GLN A 50 -14.19 8.94 -7.55
C GLN A 50 -14.36 7.51 -7.06
N VAL A 51 -15.58 7.02 -6.96
CA VAL A 51 -15.85 5.63 -6.56
C VAL A 51 -15.23 4.65 -7.55
N ASN A 52 -15.37 4.90 -8.85
CA ASN A 52 -14.80 4.05 -9.89
C ASN A 52 -13.26 4.05 -9.83
N ARG A 53 -12.64 5.20 -9.65
CA ARG A 53 -11.17 5.30 -9.48
C ARG A 53 -10.71 4.51 -8.27
N PHE A 54 -11.40 4.66 -7.16
CA PHE A 54 -11.06 3.93 -5.93
C PHE A 54 -11.17 2.42 -6.15
N ASN A 55 -12.25 1.96 -6.79
CA ASN A 55 -12.44 0.54 -7.07
C ASN A 55 -11.34 -0.03 -7.95
N VAL A 56 -10.87 0.72 -8.95
CA VAL A 56 -9.74 0.29 -9.78
C VAL A 56 -8.48 0.10 -8.94
N LEU A 57 -8.22 1.03 -8.02
CA LEU A 57 -7.05 0.92 -7.12
C LEU A 57 -7.17 -0.30 -6.20
N VAL A 58 -8.35 -0.56 -5.65
CA VAL A 58 -8.59 -1.72 -4.81
C VAL A 58 -8.44 -3.02 -5.59
N ASP A 59 -8.97 -3.08 -6.80
CA ASP A 59 -8.86 -4.26 -7.66
C ASP A 59 -7.39 -4.57 -7.98
N ASP A 60 -6.61 -3.55 -8.31
CA ASP A 60 -5.18 -3.71 -8.55
C ASP A 60 -4.46 -4.22 -7.29
N TYR A 61 -4.76 -3.62 -6.13
CA TYR A 61 -4.21 -4.04 -4.85
C TYR A 61 -4.53 -5.51 -4.59
N ASN A 62 -5.78 -5.91 -4.75
CA ASN A 62 -6.19 -7.28 -4.50
C ASN A 62 -5.52 -8.28 -5.46
N SER A 63 -5.30 -7.87 -6.71
CA SER A 63 -4.65 -8.74 -7.69
C SER A 63 -3.19 -9.00 -7.39
N ARG A 64 -2.54 -8.13 -6.64
CA ARG A 64 -1.11 -8.21 -6.30
C ARG A 64 -0.86 -8.60 -4.85
N CYS A 65 -1.71 -8.17 -3.94
CA CYS A 65 -1.51 -8.24 -2.50
C CYS A 65 -2.59 -9.03 -1.76
N GLY A 66 -3.61 -9.51 -2.45
CA GLY A 66 -4.74 -10.17 -1.82
C GLY A 66 -4.43 -11.55 -1.28
N ASN A 67 -3.45 -12.23 -1.87
CA ASN A 67 -3.07 -13.57 -1.46
C ASN A 67 -1.60 -13.79 -1.80
N PHE A 68 -0.75 -13.88 -0.79
CA PHE A 68 0.68 -14.10 -0.99
C PHE A 68 1.27 -14.90 0.15
N ARG A 69 2.44 -15.49 -0.12
CA ARG A 69 3.27 -16.17 0.87
C ARG A 69 4.50 -15.33 1.15
N TYR A 70 5.14 -15.58 2.27
CA TYR A 70 6.36 -14.87 2.65
C TYR A 70 7.26 -15.78 3.49
N ARG A 71 8.55 -15.46 3.47
CA ARG A 71 9.53 -16.17 4.27
C ARG A 71 9.46 -15.71 5.72
N SER A 72 9.89 -16.54 6.63
CA SER A 72 9.93 -16.23 8.05
C SER A 72 10.63 -14.88 8.29
N GLY A 73 9.99 -14.01 9.05
CA GLY A 73 10.52 -12.69 9.40
C GLY A 73 10.28 -11.59 8.37
N ALA A 74 9.92 -11.92 7.14
CA ALA A 74 9.73 -10.91 6.09
C ALA A 74 8.57 -9.96 6.39
N LEU A 75 7.45 -10.47 6.88
CA LEU A 75 6.28 -9.66 7.24
C LEU A 75 6.59 -8.70 8.38
N GLU A 76 7.28 -9.19 9.41
CA GLU A 76 7.68 -8.36 10.55
C GLU A 76 8.62 -7.23 10.12
N SER A 77 9.59 -7.55 9.26
CA SER A 77 10.52 -6.54 8.73
C SER A 77 9.79 -5.48 7.93
N ALA A 78 8.83 -5.89 7.10
CA ALA A 78 8.03 -4.96 6.31
C ALA A 78 7.18 -4.05 7.21
N ARG A 79 6.56 -4.60 8.25
CA ARG A 79 5.78 -3.79 9.21
C ARG A 79 6.63 -2.74 9.90
N ARG A 80 7.83 -3.11 10.35
CA ARG A 80 8.76 -2.17 11.00
C ARG A 80 9.17 -1.06 10.05
N ALA A 81 9.32 -1.37 8.77
CA ALA A 81 9.68 -0.38 7.77
C ALA A 81 8.54 0.62 7.50
N VAL A 82 7.30 0.17 7.55
CA VAL A 82 6.11 0.96 7.20
C VAL A 82 5.59 1.79 8.39
N ASP A 83 5.61 1.24 9.60
CA ASP A 83 4.99 1.87 10.77
C ASP A 83 5.40 3.33 10.99
N PRO A 84 6.69 3.71 10.90
CA PRO A 84 7.08 5.11 11.10
C PRO A 84 6.49 6.08 10.06
N PHE A 85 6.03 5.57 8.92
CA PHE A 85 5.52 6.39 7.81
C PHE A 85 4.01 6.34 7.67
N ARG A 86 3.31 5.75 8.64
CA ARG A 86 1.86 5.58 8.56
C ARG A 86 1.12 6.90 8.29
N SER A 87 1.44 7.94 9.02
CA SER A 87 0.79 9.26 8.84
C SER A 87 1.05 9.83 7.45
N GLN A 88 2.27 9.70 6.96
CA GLN A 88 2.65 10.14 5.63
C GLN A 88 1.90 9.35 4.55
N LEU A 89 1.80 8.04 4.72
CA LEU A 89 1.11 7.16 3.76
C LEU A 89 -0.39 7.45 3.72
N LEU A 90 -1.01 7.72 4.87
CA LEU A 90 -2.41 8.14 4.93
C LEU A 90 -2.61 9.45 4.16
N ALA A 91 -1.72 10.41 4.36
CA ALA A 91 -1.78 11.69 3.64
C ALA A 91 -1.60 11.49 2.14
N ASP A 92 -0.66 10.65 1.73
CA ASP A 92 -0.45 10.32 0.32
C ASP A 92 -1.71 9.73 -0.31
N GLY A 93 -2.39 8.85 0.41
CA GLY A 93 -3.66 8.28 -0.04
C GLY A 93 -4.75 9.33 -0.20
N ARG A 94 -4.90 10.21 0.78
CA ARG A 94 -5.88 11.31 0.71
C ARG A 94 -5.59 12.22 -0.49
N ASN A 95 -4.33 12.45 -0.79
CA ASN A 95 -3.92 13.34 -1.89
C ASN A 95 -4.19 12.76 -3.29
N ARG A 96 -4.55 11.49 -3.40
CA ARG A 96 -4.96 10.88 -4.67
C ARG A 96 -6.37 11.34 -5.10
N PHE A 97 -7.13 11.88 -4.20
CA PHE A 97 -8.49 12.35 -4.38
C PHE A 97 -8.67 13.75 -3.82
#